data_d440fd20aef3fd1e1dbd7988ec61646a
#
_entry.id   d440fd20aef3fd1e1dbd7988ec61646a
#
_cell.length_a   1.000
_cell.length_b   1.000
_cell.length_c   1.000
_cell.angle_alpha   90.00
_cell.angle_beta   90.00
_cell.angle_gamma   90.00
#
_symmetry.space_group_name_H-M   'P 1'
#
loop_
_entity.id
_entity.type
_entity.pdbx_description
1 polymer ?
#
loop_
_entity_poly.entity_id
_entity_poly.type
_entity_poly.pdbx_seq_one_letter_code
_entity_poly.pdbx_strand_id
1 'polypeptide(L)'
;MPADAVYVFLMIRGFLGSLTTKPARRFLRESMSLYGFVEGRGLKMPAVTTILENVNLVSHATRELIFSKQMAWVLQEEFDDFRKLTIDSTSVKANSDWPNDAKILTGLLTRAHRLGQKLHIFGLADFRKGHVACWLNEMDKLEFQICLAAGKSKAKGKIKTHYRQLLKRGRKAAEALAAQFRELEQGLSIDTLPPSRGVILQRVVEQIQCDIADAKRVVQYAHDRVFHDQKLASTEKVLSLSDGSAAYIKKGSRNPVIGYKPQLVRSENGFVTSLIVPQGNAADSIKLVPAIRDSVTRTGVMAQLVSTDDGYASANGRDELHGMGVKDLSISGAKGKKLTDPDAWESEVYRDARRDRSAVESLMFTIKDGFAFGELGRRGIDAVRDELLEKVLAYNCCRIILMKKRRREKLQAAA
;
A
#
# COMPACT_ATOMS: atom_id res chain seq x y z
N MET A 1 -4.27 8.11 -26.93
CA MET A 1 -5.18 9.16 -26.40
C MET A 1 -4.39 10.46 -26.19
N PRO A 2 -4.99 11.67 -26.34
CA PRO A 2 -4.35 12.93 -25.96
C PRO A 2 -3.98 12.95 -24.46
N ALA A 3 -2.92 13.68 -24.10
CA ALA A 3 -2.39 13.67 -22.73
C ALA A 3 -3.38 14.20 -21.67
N ASP A 4 -4.16 15.23 -22.03
CA ASP A 4 -5.20 15.79 -21.17
C ASP A 4 -6.35 14.81 -20.92
N ALA A 5 -6.74 14.01 -21.92
CA ALA A 5 -7.71 12.94 -21.74
C ALA A 5 -7.16 11.83 -20.84
N VAL A 6 -5.88 11.45 -21.01
CA VAL A 6 -5.21 10.47 -20.11
C VAL A 6 -5.19 11.01 -18.68
N TYR A 7 -4.89 12.30 -18.48
CA TYR A 7 -4.92 12.93 -17.16
C TYR A 7 -6.31 12.87 -16.52
N VAL A 8 -7.37 13.20 -17.25
CA VAL A 8 -8.74 13.13 -16.73
C VAL A 8 -9.11 11.69 -16.32
N PHE A 9 -8.77 10.69 -17.14
CA PHE A 9 -9.03 9.28 -16.81
C PHE A 9 -8.17 8.80 -15.63
N LEU A 10 -6.95 9.33 -15.49
CA LEU A 10 -6.11 9.07 -14.31
C LEU A 10 -6.78 9.59 -13.03
N MET A 11 -7.32 10.82 -13.05
CA MET A 11 -8.05 11.40 -11.92
C MET A 11 -9.34 10.61 -11.61
N ILE A 12 -10.08 10.18 -12.63
CA ILE A 12 -11.27 9.34 -12.47
C ILE A 12 -10.89 8.00 -11.82
N ARG A 13 -9.79 7.38 -12.24
CA ARG A 13 -9.30 6.14 -11.62
C ARG A 13 -8.93 6.34 -10.15
N GLY A 14 -8.23 7.43 -9.84
CA GLY A 14 -7.89 7.80 -8.46
C GLY A 14 -9.13 8.03 -7.59
N PHE A 15 -10.15 8.68 -8.14
CA PHE A 15 -11.42 8.95 -7.46
C PHE A 15 -12.24 7.66 -7.22
N LEU A 16 -12.36 6.78 -8.22
CA LEU A 16 -13.16 5.56 -8.14
C LEU A 16 -12.41 4.36 -7.55
N GLY A 17 -11.10 4.49 -7.30
CA GLY A 17 -10.22 3.41 -6.84
C GLY A 17 -9.88 2.37 -7.90
N SER A 18 -10.74 2.14 -8.90
CA SER A 18 -10.54 1.22 -10.02
C SER A 18 -11.48 1.55 -11.16
N LEU A 19 -11.06 1.29 -12.42
CA LEU A 19 -11.93 1.40 -13.60
C LEU A 19 -12.58 0.07 -14.02
N THR A 20 -12.26 -1.02 -13.35
CA THR A 20 -12.75 -2.37 -13.71
C THR A 20 -14.02 -2.77 -12.98
N THR A 21 -14.39 -2.08 -11.91
CA THR A 21 -15.60 -2.34 -11.13
C THR A 21 -16.87 -1.99 -11.89
N LYS A 22 -17.99 -2.63 -11.53
CA LYS A 22 -19.30 -2.32 -12.13
C LYS A 22 -19.69 -0.84 -11.96
N PRO A 23 -19.55 -0.21 -10.78
CA PRO A 23 -19.82 1.22 -10.61
C PRO A 23 -18.97 2.12 -11.51
N ALA A 24 -17.65 1.83 -11.61
CA ALA A 24 -16.77 2.60 -12.47
C ALA A 24 -17.13 2.49 -13.96
N ARG A 25 -17.45 1.28 -14.43
CA ARG A 25 -17.90 1.08 -15.82
C ARG A 25 -19.22 1.78 -16.09
N ARG A 26 -20.14 1.79 -15.12
CA ARG A 26 -21.39 2.54 -15.22
C ARG A 26 -21.11 4.04 -15.30
N PHE A 27 -20.27 4.59 -14.43
CA PHE A 27 -19.86 5.98 -14.46
C PHE A 27 -19.28 6.39 -15.82
N LEU A 28 -18.34 5.62 -16.37
CA LEU A 28 -17.74 5.89 -17.67
C LEU A 28 -18.76 5.87 -18.82
N ARG A 29 -19.76 5.01 -18.75
CA ARG A 29 -20.79 4.86 -19.78
C ARG A 29 -21.92 5.91 -19.69
N GLU A 30 -22.25 6.37 -18.48
CA GLU A 30 -23.46 7.16 -18.22
C GLU A 30 -23.15 8.64 -17.88
N SER A 31 -21.86 9.04 -17.77
CA SER A 31 -21.47 10.40 -17.46
C SER A 31 -21.57 11.33 -18.68
N MET A 32 -22.63 12.13 -18.78
CA MET A 32 -22.83 13.14 -19.83
C MET A 32 -21.66 14.14 -19.89
N SER A 33 -21.15 14.59 -18.74
CA SER A 33 -20.02 15.52 -18.67
C SER A 33 -18.74 14.92 -19.23
N LEU A 34 -18.52 13.61 -19.01
CA LEU A 34 -17.35 12.91 -19.53
C LEU A 34 -17.48 12.73 -21.06
N TYR A 35 -18.65 12.41 -21.56
CA TYR A 35 -18.91 12.35 -23.00
C TYR A 35 -18.66 13.71 -23.66
N GLY A 36 -19.25 14.79 -23.16
CA GLY A 36 -19.02 16.13 -23.67
C GLY A 36 -17.55 16.55 -23.65
N PHE A 37 -16.80 16.15 -22.60
CA PHE A 37 -15.36 16.38 -22.55
C PHE A 37 -14.60 15.64 -23.66
N VAL A 38 -14.93 14.37 -23.92
CA VAL A 38 -14.27 13.52 -24.93
C VAL A 38 -14.65 13.97 -26.35
N GLU A 39 -15.94 14.20 -26.61
CA GLU A 39 -16.46 14.66 -27.90
C GLU A 39 -15.94 16.07 -28.29
N GLY A 40 -15.84 16.98 -27.32
CA GLY A 40 -15.25 18.31 -27.53
C GLY A 40 -13.78 18.29 -28.00
N ARG A 41 -13.12 17.10 -27.94
CA ARG A 41 -11.78 16.83 -28.49
C ARG A 41 -11.79 16.05 -29.79
N GLY A 42 -12.96 15.87 -30.39
CA GLY A 42 -13.12 15.09 -31.62
C GLY A 42 -12.89 13.59 -31.43
N LEU A 43 -13.00 13.08 -30.19
CA LEU A 43 -12.80 11.68 -29.86
C LEU A 43 -14.14 10.98 -29.61
N LYS A 44 -14.19 9.69 -29.92
CA LYS A 44 -15.25 8.80 -29.40
C LYS A 44 -14.85 8.30 -28.02
N MET A 45 -15.84 8.05 -27.14
CA MET A 45 -15.57 7.48 -25.81
C MET A 45 -14.77 6.17 -25.96
N PRO A 46 -13.56 6.08 -25.40
CA PRO A 46 -12.70 4.90 -25.55
C PRO A 46 -13.27 3.71 -24.78
N ALA A 47 -12.94 2.50 -25.24
CA ALA A 47 -13.19 1.30 -24.45
C ALA A 47 -12.38 1.32 -23.15
N VAL A 48 -12.91 0.67 -22.09
CA VAL A 48 -12.24 0.61 -20.78
C VAL A 48 -10.81 0.03 -20.88
N THR A 49 -10.60 -0.94 -21.75
CA THR A 49 -9.27 -1.53 -22.03
C THR A 49 -8.30 -0.48 -22.54
N THR A 50 -8.71 0.31 -23.53
CA THR A 50 -7.90 1.38 -24.11
C THR A 50 -7.59 2.47 -23.07
N ILE A 51 -8.57 2.83 -22.24
CA ILE A 51 -8.33 3.77 -21.12
C ILE A 51 -7.28 3.20 -20.17
N LEU A 52 -7.43 1.93 -19.74
CA LEU A 52 -6.50 1.29 -18.83
C LEU A 52 -5.09 1.17 -19.41
N GLU A 53 -4.96 0.81 -20.68
CA GLU A 53 -3.66 0.73 -21.37
C GLU A 53 -2.95 2.09 -21.32
N ASN A 54 -3.63 3.17 -21.71
CA ASN A 54 -3.02 4.51 -21.71
C ASN A 54 -2.71 5.03 -20.30
N VAL A 55 -3.60 4.84 -19.34
CA VAL A 55 -3.38 5.29 -17.96
C VAL A 55 -2.27 4.47 -17.27
N ASN A 56 -2.09 3.19 -17.63
CA ASN A 56 -0.99 2.36 -17.10
C ASN A 56 0.38 2.72 -17.69
N LEU A 57 0.43 3.39 -18.85
CA LEU A 57 1.68 3.93 -19.41
C LEU A 57 2.21 5.15 -18.63
N VAL A 58 1.38 5.82 -17.84
CA VAL A 58 1.83 6.94 -17.00
C VAL A 58 2.83 6.41 -15.97
N SER A 59 4.08 6.87 -16.03
CA SER A 59 5.14 6.44 -15.13
C SER A 59 4.97 7.00 -13.72
N HIS A 60 5.64 6.41 -12.72
CA HIS A 60 5.71 6.95 -11.37
C HIS A 60 6.24 8.39 -11.38
N ALA A 61 7.33 8.65 -12.09
CA ALA A 61 7.92 9.98 -12.23
C ALA A 61 6.94 11.01 -12.81
N THR A 62 6.12 10.61 -13.79
CA THR A 62 5.08 11.49 -14.36
C THR A 62 4.00 11.82 -13.31
N ARG A 63 3.58 10.84 -12.49
CA ARG A 63 2.62 11.09 -11.40
C ARG A 63 3.19 12.07 -10.37
N GLU A 64 4.46 11.90 -10.00
CA GLU A 64 5.17 12.80 -9.08
C GLU A 64 5.27 14.22 -9.67
N LEU A 65 5.55 14.34 -10.96
CA LEU A 65 5.56 15.63 -11.64
C LEU A 65 4.17 16.28 -11.64
N ILE A 66 3.11 15.52 -11.90
CA ILE A 66 1.71 16.03 -11.83
C ILE A 66 1.44 16.53 -10.41
N PHE A 67 1.85 15.81 -9.38
CA PHE A 67 1.67 16.22 -7.99
C PHE A 67 2.36 17.56 -7.69
N SER A 68 3.63 17.71 -8.09
CA SER A 68 4.36 18.96 -7.92
C SER A 68 3.72 20.12 -8.70
N LYS A 69 3.22 19.87 -9.91
CA LYS A 69 2.51 20.88 -10.71
C LYS A 69 1.16 21.28 -10.09
N GLN A 70 0.43 20.35 -9.48
CA GLN A 70 -0.78 20.70 -8.71
C GLN A 70 -0.44 21.64 -7.55
N MET A 71 0.64 21.37 -6.79
CA MET A 71 1.05 22.22 -5.65
C MET A 71 1.53 23.59 -6.12
N ALA A 72 2.34 23.65 -7.17
CA ALA A 72 2.78 24.92 -7.76
C ALA A 72 1.58 25.77 -8.23
N TRP A 73 0.58 25.12 -8.80
CA TRP A 73 -0.63 25.82 -9.24
C TRP A 73 -1.50 26.31 -8.05
N VAL A 74 -1.62 25.50 -6.98
CA VAL A 74 -2.31 25.91 -5.73
C VAL A 74 -1.66 27.15 -5.11
N LEU A 75 -0.33 27.21 -5.11
CA LEU A 75 0.44 28.36 -4.61
C LEU A 75 0.23 29.59 -5.52
N GLN A 76 0.32 29.42 -6.84
CA GLN A 76 0.13 30.49 -7.82
C GLN A 76 -1.28 31.11 -7.73
N GLU A 77 -2.30 30.28 -7.49
CA GLU A 77 -3.69 30.72 -7.31
C GLU A 77 -3.98 31.23 -5.89
N GLU A 78 -3.00 31.25 -5.01
CA GLU A 78 -3.17 31.66 -3.61
C GLU A 78 -4.26 30.88 -2.86
N PHE A 79 -4.42 29.59 -3.19
CA PHE A 79 -5.36 28.73 -2.48
C PHE A 79 -4.78 28.20 -1.17
N ASP A 80 -3.45 28.17 -1.07
CA ASP A 80 -2.71 27.81 0.15
C ASP A 80 -1.27 28.38 0.07
N ASP A 81 -0.70 28.77 1.20
CA ASP A 81 0.68 29.25 1.28
C ASP A 81 1.68 28.19 1.78
N PHE A 82 1.18 26.99 2.14
CA PHE A 82 1.93 25.83 2.62
C PHE A 82 2.84 26.07 3.84
N ARG A 83 2.63 27.15 4.59
CA ARG A 83 3.44 27.48 5.76
C ARG A 83 3.06 26.69 7.01
N LYS A 84 1.81 26.25 7.09
CA LYS A 84 1.31 25.42 8.19
C LYS A 84 1.00 24.02 7.69
N LEU A 85 1.69 23.04 8.25
CA LEU A 85 1.57 21.64 7.85
C LEU A 85 1.18 20.78 9.05
N THR A 86 0.38 19.78 8.79
CA THR A 86 0.04 18.71 9.75
C THR A 86 0.37 17.37 9.16
N ILE A 87 1.06 16.50 9.89
CA ILE A 87 1.39 15.15 9.46
C ILE A 87 0.67 14.11 10.32
N ASP A 88 0.16 13.07 9.70
CA ASP A 88 -0.31 11.86 10.37
C ASP A 88 -0.14 10.64 9.47
N SER A 89 -0.16 9.46 10.07
CA SER A 89 -0.13 8.17 9.41
C SER A 89 -1.50 7.50 9.44
N THR A 90 -1.77 6.67 8.44
CA THR A 90 -2.97 5.84 8.44
C THR A 90 -2.66 4.42 8.02
N SER A 91 -3.47 3.45 8.46
CA SER A 91 -3.37 2.08 7.98
C SER A 91 -4.26 1.89 6.75
N VAL A 92 -3.72 1.23 5.73
CA VAL A 92 -4.40 0.91 4.48
C VAL A 92 -4.33 -0.59 4.27
N LYS A 93 -5.48 -1.21 4.01
CA LYS A 93 -5.58 -2.67 3.85
C LYS A 93 -5.03 -3.10 2.49
N ALA A 94 -4.09 -4.03 2.49
CA ALA A 94 -3.58 -4.64 1.26
C ALA A 94 -4.65 -5.52 0.59
N ASN A 95 -4.51 -5.70 -0.71
CA ASN A 95 -5.30 -6.67 -1.46
C ASN A 95 -4.83 -8.10 -1.15
N SER A 96 -5.10 -8.53 0.07
CA SER A 96 -4.64 -9.78 0.64
C SER A 96 -5.64 -10.31 1.66
N ASP A 97 -5.73 -11.62 1.76
CA ASP A 97 -6.47 -12.29 2.82
C ASP A 97 -5.75 -12.16 4.17
N TRP A 98 -6.50 -12.33 5.26
CA TRP A 98 -5.91 -12.40 6.60
C TRP A 98 -4.99 -13.63 6.71
N PRO A 99 -3.77 -13.48 7.26
CA PRO A 99 -2.80 -14.58 7.32
C PRO A 99 -3.27 -15.70 8.25
N ASN A 100 -3.20 -16.91 7.73
CA ASN A 100 -3.35 -18.15 8.45
C ASN A 100 -2.18 -19.05 8.05
N ASP A 101 -1.40 -19.53 9.01
CA ASP A 101 -0.19 -20.32 8.75
C ASP A 101 -0.48 -21.55 7.88
N ALA A 102 -1.64 -22.21 8.08
CA ALA A 102 -2.05 -23.35 7.26
C ALA A 102 -2.29 -22.92 5.80
N LYS A 103 -3.05 -21.85 5.59
CA LYS A 103 -3.34 -21.30 4.25
C LYS A 103 -2.08 -20.80 3.55
N ILE A 104 -1.20 -20.13 4.28
CA ILE A 104 0.07 -19.64 3.75
C ILE A 104 0.95 -20.82 3.31
N LEU A 105 1.12 -21.83 4.16
CA LEU A 105 1.94 -23.00 3.83
C LEU A 105 1.43 -23.74 2.59
N THR A 106 0.13 -24.06 2.57
CA THR A 106 -0.51 -24.76 1.44
C THR A 106 -0.40 -23.93 0.17
N GLY A 107 -0.66 -22.62 0.25
CA GLY A 107 -0.60 -21.72 -0.89
C GLY A 107 0.80 -21.53 -1.48
N LEU A 108 1.85 -21.42 -0.65
CA LEU A 108 3.25 -21.34 -1.11
C LEU A 108 3.63 -22.59 -1.90
N LEU A 109 3.40 -23.76 -1.35
CA LEU A 109 3.76 -25.03 -2.00
C LEU A 109 2.94 -25.31 -3.25
N THR A 110 1.64 -24.97 -3.25
CA THR A 110 0.77 -25.06 -4.43
C THR A 110 1.25 -24.11 -5.53
N ARG A 111 1.66 -22.88 -5.19
CA ARG A 111 2.19 -21.91 -6.16
C ARG A 111 3.52 -22.41 -6.74
N ALA A 112 4.45 -22.86 -5.91
CA ALA A 112 5.74 -23.43 -6.36
C ALA A 112 5.54 -24.61 -7.31
N HIS A 113 4.65 -25.55 -6.94
CA HIS A 113 4.33 -26.70 -7.78
C HIS A 113 3.71 -26.28 -9.13
N ARG A 114 2.74 -25.36 -9.12
CA ARG A 114 2.09 -24.88 -10.35
C ARG A 114 3.07 -24.11 -11.26
N LEU A 115 3.97 -23.31 -10.68
CA LEU A 115 5.01 -22.62 -11.43
C LEU A 115 6.01 -23.62 -12.02
N GLY A 116 6.44 -24.61 -11.24
CA GLY A 116 7.27 -25.71 -11.71
C GLY A 116 6.66 -26.46 -12.90
N GLN A 117 5.35 -26.78 -12.83
CA GLN A 117 4.65 -27.41 -13.96
C GLN A 117 4.65 -26.55 -15.24
N LYS A 118 4.70 -25.23 -15.12
CA LYS A 118 4.75 -24.32 -16.28
C LYS A 118 6.13 -24.24 -16.93
N LEU A 119 7.18 -24.72 -16.29
CA LEU A 119 8.54 -24.69 -16.85
C LEU A 119 8.69 -25.52 -18.14
N HIS A 120 7.79 -26.48 -18.38
CA HIS A 120 7.76 -27.23 -19.66
C HIS A 120 7.58 -26.31 -20.88
N ILE A 121 6.93 -25.15 -20.73
CA ILE A 121 6.77 -24.15 -21.81
C ILE A 121 8.12 -23.65 -22.32
N PHE A 122 9.16 -23.73 -21.49
CA PHE A 122 10.53 -23.32 -21.82
C PHE A 122 11.37 -24.50 -22.34
N GLY A 123 10.76 -25.64 -22.68
CA GLY A 123 11.47 -26.83 -23.15
C GLY A 123 12.16 -27.61 -22.03
N LEU A 124 11.86 -27.30 -20.77
CA LEU A 124 12.42 -28.00 -19.62
C LEU A 124 11.62 -29.26 -19.30
N ALA A 125 12.30 -30.30 -18.79
CA ALA A 125 11.70 -31.57 -18.48
C ALA A 125 10.49 -31.43 -17.53
N ASP A 126 9.49 -32.30 -17.72
CA ASP A 126 8.28 -32.34 -16.94
C ASP A 126 8.56 -32.34 -15.43
N PHE A 127 8.02 -31.33 -14.76
CA PHE A 127 7.89 -31.31 -13.31
C PHE A 127 6.95 -32.45 -12.93
N ARG A 128 7.49 -33.58 -12.56
CA ARG A 128 6.74 -34.84 -12.42
C ARG A 128 5.54 -34.64 -11.51
N LYS A 129 4.36 -35.00 -12.01
CA LYS A 129 3.08 -35.05 -11.27
C LYS A 129 3.12 -36.13 -10.19
N GLY A 130 4.03 -36.27 -9.37
CA GLY A 130 4.19 -37.36 -8.43
C GLY A 130 3.39 -37.15 -7.14
N HIS A 131 3.88 -37.71 -6.07
CA HIS A 131 3.30 -37.64 -4.71
C HIS A 131 3.05 -36.22 -4.22
N VAL A 132 3.74 -35.19 -4.75
CA VAL A 132 3.55 -33.80 -4.36
C VAL A 132 2.11 -33.33 -4.57
N ALA A 133 1.51 -33.60 -5.73
CA ALA A 133 0.11 -33.23 -5.99
C ALA A 133 -0.86 -33.88 -4.99
N CYS A 134 -0.62 -35.15 -4.62
CA CYS A 134 -1.42 -35.85 -3.62
C CYS A 134 -1.28 -35.18 -2.24
N TRP A 135 -0.07 -34.87 -1.83
CA TRP A 135 0.17 -34.20 -0.55
C TRP A 135 -0.46 -32.80 -0.50
N LEU A 136 -0.41 -32.03 -1.58
CA LEU A 136 -1.04 -30.71 -1.66
C LEU A 136 -2.56 -30.82 -1.53
N ASN A 137 -3.20 -31.78 -2.18
CA ASN A 137 -4.64 -32.04 -2.03
C ASN A 137 -5.03 -32.46 -0.60
N GLU A 138 -4.16 -33.23 0.07
CA GLU A 138 -4.37 -33.55 1.48
C GLU A 138 -4.21 -32.33 2.38
N MET A 139 -3.25 -31.45 2.07
CA MET A 139 -3.02 -30.21 2.80
C MET A 139 -4.20 -29.24 2.68
N ASP A 140 -4.81 -29.10 1.49
CA ASP A 140 -6.03 -28.31 1.28
C ASP A 140 -7.18 -28.77 2.19
N LYS A 141 -7.39 -30.09 2.28
CA LYS A 141 -8.40 -30.67 3.17
C LYS A 141 -8.10 -30.38 4.65
N LEU A 142 -6.84 -30.50 5.06
CA LEU A 142 -6.42 -30.24 6.44
C LEU A 142 -6.53 -28.73 6.77
N GLU A 143 -6.16 -27.85 5.86
CA GLU A 143 -6.36 -26.40 6.00
C GLU A 143 -7.83 -26.07 6.25
N PHE A 144 -8.72 -26.60 5.42
CA PHE A 144 -10.16 -26.39 5.57
C PHE A 144 -10.67 -26.88 6.93
N GLN A 145 -10.21 -28.06 7.39
CA GLN A 145 -10.57 -28.60 8.72
C GLN A 145 -10.05 -27.73 9.86
N ILE A 146 -8.84 -27.16 9.73
CA ILE A 146 -8.27 -26.22 10.71
C ILE A 146 -9.13 -24.95 10.76
N CYS A 147 -9.50 -24.39 9.60
CA CYS A 147 -10.35 -23.21 9.53
C CYS A 147 -11.73 -23.46 10.16
N LEU A 148 -12.38 -24.59 9.86
CA LEU A 148 -13.67 -24.95 10.46
C LEU A 148 -13.62 -25.17 11.98
N ALA A 149 -12.47 -25.64 12.49
CA ALA A 149 -12.28 -25.84 13.91
C ALA A 149 -11.89 -24.55 14.66
N ALA A 150 -11.35 -23.56 13.96
CA ALA A 150 -10.97 -22.28 14.53
C ALA A 150 -12.21 -21.56 15.12
N GLY A 151 -12.11 -21.06 16.33
CA GLY A 151 -13.20 -20.37 17.03
C GLY A 151 -14.19 -21.28 17.76
N LYS A 152 -14.13 -22.61 17.63
CA LYS A 152 -14.96 -23.52 18.40
C LYS A 152 -14.35 -23.81 19.76
N SER A 153 -15.16 -23.70 20.82
CA SER A 153 -14.74 -24.13 22.17
C SER A 153 -14.36 -25.62 22.15
N LYS A 154 -13.28 -26.00 22.85
CA LYS A 154 -12.76 -27.38 22.94
C LYS A 154 -12.12 -27.96 21.66
N ALA A 155 -11.92 -27.13 20.59
CA ALA A 155 -11.31 -27.61 19.35
C ALA A 155 -9.76 -27.66 19.38
N LYS A 156 -9.10 -27.15 20.42
CA LYS A 156 -7.63 -27.03 20.51
C LYS A 156 -6.90 -28.35 20.20
N GLY A 157 -7.39 -29.49 20.73
CA GLY A 157 -6.82 -30.82 20.48
C GLY A 157 -6.94 -31.23 18.99
N LYS A 158 -8.11 -31.06 18.39
CA LYS A 158 -8.35 -31.36 16.96
C LYS A 158 -7.48 -30.51 16.07
N ILE A 159 -7.37 -29.22 16.36
CA ILE A 159 -6.51 -28.28 15.63
C ILE A 159 -5.05 -28.74 15.69
N LYS A 160 -4.52 -29.11 16.86
CA LYS A 160 -3.15 -29.66 17.02
C LYS A 160 -2.95 -30.92 16.17
N THR A 161 -3.93 -31.83 16.14
CA THR A 161 -3.85 -33.04 15.32
C THR A 161 -3.79 -32.72 13.82
N HIS A 162 -4.65 -31.83 13.32
CA HIS A 162 -4.63 -31.43 11.91
C HIS A 162 -3.34 -30.67 11.56
N TYR A 163 -2.84 -29.79 12.42
CA TYR A 163 -1.54 -29.14 12.21
C TYR A 163 -0.38 -30.14 12.16
N ARG A 164 -0.35 -31.16 13.01
CA ARG A 164 0.68 -32.21 12.97
C ARG A 164 0.73 -32.89 11.60
N GLN A 165 -0.44 -33.24 11.06
CA GLN A 165 -0.53 -33.85 9.74
C GLN A 165 -0.17 -32.86 8.62
N LEU A 166 -0.68 -31.63 8.67
CA LEU A 166 -0.38 -30.58 7.69
C LEU A 166 1.12 -30.30 7.61
N LEU A 167 1.79 -30.09 8.74
CA LEU A 167 3.22 -29.80 8.78
C LEU A 167 4.07 -30.99 8.31
N LYS A 168 3.65 -32.23 8.59
CA LYS A 168 4.30 -33.42 8.05
C LYS A 168 4.22 -33.48 6.52
N ARG A 169 3.04 -33.21 5.92
CA ARG A 169 2.86 -33.13 4.47
C ARG A 169 3.63 -31.97 3.88
N GLY A 170 3.57 -30.81 4.52
CA GLY A 170 4.28 -29.59 4.09
C GLY A 170 5.78 -29.78 4.02
N ARG A 171 6.41 -30.43 5.00
CA ARG A 171 7.85 -30.79 4.95
C ARG A 171 8.17 -31.68 3.75
N LYS A 172 7.42 -32.79 3.60
CA LYS A 172 7.62 -33.71 2.49
C LYS A 172 7.47 -33.04 1.13
N ALA A 173 6.44 -32.21 0.96
CA ALA A 173 6.20 -31.47 -0.27
C ALA A 173 7.33 -30.45 -0.54
N ALA A 174 7.76 -29.69 0.47
CA ALA A 174 8.87 -28.73 0.35
C ALA A 174 10.19 -29.39 0.00
N GLU A 175 10.51 -30.54 0.60
CA GLU A 175 11.72 -31.32 0.32
C GLU A 175 11.68 -31.89 -1.10
N ALA A 176 10.56 -32.47 -1.52
CA ALA A 176 10.40 -33.03 -2.86
C ALA A 176 10.47 -31.94 -3.95
N LEU A 177 9.80 -30.79 -3.72
CA LEU A 177 9.88 -29.66 -4.65
C LEU A 177 11.29 -29.09 -4.73
N ALA A 178 12.00 -28.99 -3.61
CA ALA A 178 13.39 -28.54 -3.59
C ALA A 178 14.34 -29.50 -4.32
N ALA A 179 14.11 -30.81 -4.21
CA ALA A 179 14.88 -31.82 -4.93
C ALA A 179 14.65 -31.74 -6.46
N GLN A 180 13.38 -31.74 -6.86
CA GLN A 180 12.98 -31.60 -8.27
C GLN A 180 13.51 -30.30 -8.89
N PHE A 181 13.49 -29.22 -8.10
CA PHE A 181 13.97 -27.93 -8.58
C PHE A 181 15.49 -27.92 -8.79
N ARG A 182 16.27 -28.50 -7.90
CA ARG A 182 17.72 -28.64 -8.08
C ARG A 182 18.12 -29.48 -9.30
N GLU A 183 17.37 -30.53 -9.60
CA GLU A 183 17.56 -31.32 -10.83
C GLU A 183 17.31 -30.47 -12.09
N LEU A 184 16.29 -29.59 -12.02
CA LEU A 184 15.99 -28.66 -13.11
C LEU A 184 17.05 -27.58 -13.31
N GLU A 185 17.55 -26.99 -12.22
CA GLU A 185 18.59 -25.95 -12.28
C GLU A 185 19.87 -26.44 -12.99
N GLN A 186 20.25 -27.69 -12.79
CA GLN A 186 21.43 -28.29 -13.45
C GLN A 186 21.25 -28.43 -14.96
N GLY A 187 20.01 -28.45 -15.46
CA GLY A 187 19.69 -28.51 -16.91
C GLY A 187 19.30 -27.19 -17.54
N LEU A 188 19.24 -26.10 -16.76
CA LEU A 188 18.83 -24.78 -17.23
C LEU A 188 19.96 -24.04 -17.93
N SER A 189 19.86 -23.86 -19.25
CA SER A 189 20.70 -22.94 -20.03
C SER A 189 19.88 -21.69 -20.38
N ILE A 190 19.91 -20.67 -19.51
CA ILE A 190 19.18 -19.39 -19.71
C ILE A 190 19.75 -18.67 -20.95
N ASP A 191 21.05 -18.80 -21.23
CA ASP A 191 21.76 -18.13 -22.31
C ASP A 191 21.30 -18.56 -23.73
N THR A 192 20.59 -19.68 -23.85
CA THR A 192 20.05 -20.18 -25.11
C THR A 192 18.66 -19.62 -25.45
N LEU A 193 18.05 -18.87 -24.54
CA LEU A 193 16.69 -18.33 -24.71
C LEU A 193 16.72 -16.88 -25.22
N PRO A 194 15.68 -16.46 -25.99
CA PRO A 194 15.51 -15.05 -26.30
C PRO A 194 15.46 -14.20 -25.02
N PRO A 195 16.05 -12.98 -24.98
CA PRO A 195 16.19 -12.17 -23.77
C PRO A 195 14.88 -11.97 -22.98
N SER A 196 13.77 -11.76 -23.67
CA SER A 196 12.44 -11.62 -23.03
C SER A 196 11.97 -12.89 -22.31
N ARG A 197 12.25 -14.06 -22.86
CA ARG A 197 11.93 -15.36 -22.26
C ARG A 197 12.87 -15.68 -21.11
N GLY A 198 14.17 -15.33 -21.24
CA GLY A 198 15.16 -15.47 -20.17
C GLY A 198 14.74 -14.72 -18.90
N VAL A 199 14.33 -13.46 -19.03
CA VAL A 199 13.83 -12.66 -17.89
C VAL A 199 12.59 -13.27 -17.24
N ILE A 200 11.65 -13.80 -18.03
CA ILE A 200 10.46 -14.47 -17.48
C ILE A 200 10.85 -15.74 -16.73
N LEU A 201 11.71 -16.55 -17.33
CA LEU A 201 12.20 -17.79 -16.73
C LEU A 201 12.90 -17.51 -15.40
N GLN A 202 13.81 -16.54 -15.37
CA GLN A 202 14.53 -16.15 -14.16
C GLN A 202 13.57 -15.76 -13.03
N ARG A 203 12.55 -14.93 -13.31
CA ARG A 203 11.53 -14.56 -12.33
C ARG A 203 10.73 -15.75 -11.79
N VAL A 204 10.40 -16.71 -12.66
CA VAL A 204 9.69 -17.93 -12.24
C VAL A 204 10.57 -18.79 -11.35
N VAL A 205 11.84 -18.93 -11.69
CA VAL A 205 12.84 -19.68 -10.90
C VAL A 205 13.00 -19.05 -9.52
N GLU A 206 13.27 -17.75 -9.46
CA GLU A 206 13.40 -17.00 -8.20
C GLU A 206 12.14 -17.12 -7.32
N GLN A 207 10.94 -17.04 -7.94
CA GLN A 207 9.69 -17.19 -7.19
C GLN A 207 9.52 -18.59 -6.60
N ILE A 208 9.88 -19.66 -7.33
CA ILE A 208 9.82 -21.02 -6.82
C ILE A 208 10.78 -21.20 -5.64
N GLN A 209 12.01 -20.70 -5.76
CA GLN A 209 13.01 -20.75 -4.69
C GLN A 209 12.53 -20.02 -3.43
N CYS A 210 12.01 -18.80 -3.60
CA CYS A 210 11.43 -18.04 -2.50
C CYS A 210 10.26 -18.78 -1.83
N ASP A 211 9.35 -19.35 -2.62
CA ASP A 211 8.17 -20.06 -2.09
C ASP A 211 8.57 -21.30 -1.29
N ILE A 212 9.57 -22.06 -1.74
CA ILE A 212 10.08 -23.24 -1.02
C ILE A 212 10.78 -22.82 0.27
N ALA A 213 11.59 -21.76 0.22
CA ALA A 213 12.28 -21.24 1.41
C ALA A 213 11.28 -20.74 2.45
N ASP A 214 10.31 -19.95 2.02
CA ASP A 214 9.25 -19.44 2.88
C ASP A 214 8.37 -20.56 3.45
N ALA A 215 8.04 -21.59 2.66
CA ALA A 215 7.30 -22.75 3.16
C ALA A 215 8.03 -23.47 4.29
N LYS A 216 9.36 -23.65 4.18
CA LYS A 216 10.18 -24.22 5.26
C LYS A 216 10.14 -23.36 6.52
N ARG A 217 10.23 -22.05 6.39
CA ARG A 217 10.09 -21.10 7.51
C ARG A 217 8.71 -21.21 8.17
N VAL A 218 7.64 -21.25 7.34
CA VAL A 218 6.27 -21.40 7.84
C VAL A 218 6.08 -22.71 8.60
N VAL A 219 6.62 -23.81 8.11
CA VAL A 219 6.59 -25.10 8.82
C VAL A 219 7.21 -24.98 10.22
N GLN A 220 8.36 -24.31 10.32
CA GLN A 220 9.07 -24.15 11.59
C GLN A 220 8.25 -23.29 12.56
N TYR A 221 7.91 -22.06 12.19
CA TYR A 221 7.22 -21.16 13.13
C TYR A 221 5.78 -21.60 13.44
N ALA A 222 5.08 -22.26 12.52
CA ALA A 222 3.77 -22.83 12.80
C ALA A 222 3.85 -23.99 13.79
N HIS A 223 4.91 -24.81 13.70
CA HIS A 223 5.20 -25.86 14.68
C HIS A 223 5.41 -25.25 16.07
N ASP A 224 6.31 -24.26 16.16
CA ASP A 224 6.68 -23.64 17.44
C ASP A 224 5.49 -22.92 18.09
N ARG A 225 4.68 -22.23 17.27
CA ARG A 225 3.45 -21.59 17.74
C ARG A 225 2.40 -22.59 18.25
N VAL A 226 2.16 -23.66 17.49
CA VAL A 226 1.04 -24.58 17.78
C VAL A 226 1.37 -25.56 18.89
N PHE A 227 2.61 -26.02 18.97
CA PHE A 227 3.03 -27.07 19.92
C PHE A 227 3.78 -26.54 21.14
N HIS A 228 4.49 -25.42 21.00
CA HIS A 228 5.32 -24.84 22.06
C HIS A 228 4.82 -23.45 22.52
N ASP A 229 3.68 -22.97 22.00
CA ASP A 229 3.08 -21.65 22.31
C ASP A 229 4.06 -20.46 22.11
N GLN A 230 5.12 -20.64 21.30
CA GLN A 230 6.09 -19.60 20.97
C GLN A 230 5.49 -18.57 20.01
N LYS A 231 5.74 -17.29 20.27
CA LYS A 231 5.29 -16.18 19.43
C LYS A 231 6.47 -15.61 18.64
N LEU A 232 6.41 -15.73 17.33
CA LEU A 232 7.33 -15.06 16.42
C LEU A 232 6.88 -13.61 16.16
N ALA A 233 7.83 -12.69 15.98
CA ALA A 233 7.53 -11.33 15.59
C ALA A 233 6.83 -11.30 14.22
N SER A 234 5.93 -10.35 14.01
CA SER A 234 5.18 -10.25 12.74
C SER A 234 6.09 -9.96 11.54
N THR A 235 7.23 -9.32 11.77
CA THR A 235 8.26 -9.03 10.75
C THR A 235 8.96 -10.28 10.22
N GLU A 236 8.93 -11.37 10.98
CA GLU A 236 9.57 -12.64 10.64
C GLU A 236 8.60 -13.63 9.99
N LYS A 237 7.31 -13.30 9.92
CA LYS A 237 6.26 -14.14 9.34
C LYS A 237 5.99 -13.80 7.88
N VAL A 238 5.61 -14.80 7.11
CA VAL A 238 4.96 -14.60 5.82
C VAL A 238 3.51 -14.18 6.08
N LEU A 239 3.17 -12.94 5.77
CA LEU A 239 1.86 -12.36 6.08
C LEU A 239 0.87 -12.41 4.91
N SER A 240 1.37 -12.54 3.69
CA SER A 240 0.54 -12.61 2.49
C SER A 240 1.22 -13.42 1.39
N LEU A 241 0.43 -14.25 0.70
CA LEU A 241 0.87 -14.94 -0.51
C LEU A 241 0.90 -14.03 -1.73
N SER A 242 0.04 -13.03 -1.75
CA SER A 242 -0.20 -12.19 -2.93
C SER A 242 0.52 -10.85 -2.86
N ASP A 243 0.92 -10.42 -1.68
CA ASP A 243 1.59 -9.14 -1.45
C ASP A 243 2.65 -9.28 -0.34
N GLY A 244 3.86 -9.67 -0.73
CA GLY A 244 4.99 -9.87 0.19
C GLY A 244 5.50 -8.58 0.85
N SER A 245 5.09 -7.41 0.35
CA SER A 245 5.44 -6.11 0.92
C SER A 245 4.48 -5.65 2.03
N ALA A 246 3.32 -6.29 2.17
CA ALA A 246 2.34 -5.95 3.20
C ALA A 246 2.83 -6.32 4.60
N ALA A 247 2.59 -5.45 5.57
CA ALA A 247 3.00 -5.60 6.96
C ALA A 247 1.80 -5.74 7.91
N TYR A 248 2.04 -6.29 9.09
CA TYR A 248 1.08 -6.27 10.19
C TYR A 248 1.12 -4.90 10.87
N ILE A 249 0.00 -4.19 10.83
CA ILE A 249 -0.13 -2.84 11.38
C ILE A 249 -1.22 -2.85 12.45
N LYS A 250 -0.85 -2.48 13.66
CA LYS A 250 -1.78 -2.26 14.78
C LYS A 250 -1.64 -0.82 15.23
N LYS A 251 -2.71 -0.04 15.13
CA LYS A 251 -2.75 1.37 15.55
C LYS A 251 -3.76 1.53 16.70
N GLY A 252 -3.24 1.76 17.91
CA GLY A 252 -4.05 1.92 19.12
C GLY A 252 -4.92 0.68 19.43
N SER A 253 -6.18 0.92 19.80
CA SER A 253 -7.19 -0.12 20.10
C SER A 253 -7.89 -0.69 18.87
N ARG A 254 -7.60 -0.17 17.66
CA ARG A 254 -8.24 -0.62 16.42
C ARG A 254 -7.83 -2.05 16.06
N ASN A 255 -8.68 -2.74 15.31
CA ASN A 255 -8.33 -4.05 14.76
C ASN A 255 -7.08 -3.92 13.88
N PRO A 256 -6.14 -4.88 13.99
CA PRO A 256 -4.94 -4.87 13.17
C PRO A 256 -5.28 -5.05 11.69
N VAL A 257 -4.42 -4.52 10.83
CA VAL A 257 -4.56 -4.59 9.38
C VAL A 257 -3.30 -5.21 8.79
N ILE A 258 -3.44 -6.08 7.80
CA ILE A 258 -2.34 -6.47 6.93
C ILE A 258 -2.34 -5.50 5.75
N GLY A 259 -1.28 -4.72 5.62
CA GLY A 259 -1.23 -3.69 4.60
C GLY A 259 -0.06 -2.74 4.74
N TYR A 260 -0.33 -1.45 4.52
CA TYR A 260 0.67 -0.39 4.45
C TYR A 260 0.31 0.75 5.41
N LYS A 261 1.33 1.51 5.81
CA LYS A 261 1.18 2.66 6.72
C LYS A 261 1.66 3.95 6.05
N PRO A 262 0.91 4.49 5.06
CA PRO A 262 1.26 5.76 4.45
C PRO A 262 1.26 6.90 5.46
N GLN A 263 2.19 7.84 5.24
CA GLN A 263 2.31 9.12 5.91
C GLN A 263 1.78 10.19 4.97
N LEU A 264 0.93 11.07 5.46
CA LEU A 264 0.33 12.15 4.70
C LEU A 264 0.62 13.48 5.39
N VAL A 265 1.10 14.45 4.61
CA VAL A 265 1.24 15.83 5.06
C VAL A 265 0.10 16.64 4.48
N ARG A 266 -0.64 17.33 5.36
CA ARG A 266 -1.77 18.19 5.03
C ARG A 266 -1.40 19.65 5.28
N SER A 267 -1.73 20.54 4.35
CA SER A 267 -1.64 21.99 4.52
C SER A 267 -2.87 22.56 5.25
N GLU A 268 -2.79 23.82 5.66
CA GLU A 268 -3.87 24.52 6.39
C GLU A 268 -5.21 24.44 5.64
N ASN A 269 -5.21 24.71 4.33
CA ASN A 269 -6.42 24.66 3.51
C ASN A 269 -6.78 23.27 2.99
N GLY A 270 -6.14 22.24 3.52
CA GLY A 270 -6.54 20.83 3.35
C GLY A 270 -6.00 20.15 2.11
N PHE A 271 -4.96 20.67 1.46
CA PHE A 271 -4.26 19.96 0.41
C PHE A 271 -3.32 18.92 1.00
N VAL A 272 -3.18 17.79 0.34
CA VAL A 272 -2.11 16.85 0.63
C VAL A 272 -0.87 17.32 -0.11
N THR A 273 0.22 17.57 0.62
CA THR A 273 1.47 18.10 0.06
C THR A 273 2.59 17.08 0.00
N SER A 274 2.46 15.97 0.76
CA SER A 274 3.38 14.84 0.72
C SER A 274 2.64 13.52 0.97
N LEU A 275 3.10 12.47 0.32
CA LEU A 275 2.69 11.09 0.52
C LEU A 275 3.92 10.19 0.56
N ILE A 276 4.22 9.62 1.72
CA ILE A 276 5.28 8.62 1.85
C ILE A 276 4.66 7.26 2.21
N VAL A 277 4.97 6.25 1.42
CA VAL A 277 4.55 4.87 1.67
C VAL A 277 5.78 4.04 2.02
N PRO A 278 6.09 3.87 3.32
CA PRO A 278 7.23 3.08 3.75
C PRO A 278 6.99 1.59 3.52
N GLN A 279 8.06 0.85 3.33
CA GLN A 279 8.01 -0.60 3.43
C GLN A 279 7.90 -1.02 4.90
N GLY A 280 7.06 -2.01 5.17
CA GLY A 280 6.87 -2.51 6.53
C GLY A 280 6.04 -1.58 7.42
N ASN A 281 6.11 -1.83 8.74
CA ASN A 281 5.46 -1.00 9.77
C ASN A 281 6.50 -0.08 10.44
N ALA A 282 7.03 0.89 9.67
CA ALA A 282 8.00 1.85 10.17
C ALA A 282 7.42 2.72 11.29
N ALA A 283 8.25 3.10 12.26
CA ALA A 283 7.87 4.07 13.29
C ALA A 283 7.56 5.44 12.69
N ASP A 284 6.57 6.14 13.22
CA ASP A 284 6.17 7.44 12.70
C ASP A 284 7.27 8.49 12.90
N SER A 285 8.01 8.42 14.02
CA SER A 285 9.09 9.37 14.35
C SER A 285 10.20 9.45 13.30
N ILE A 286 10.55 8.32 12.66
CA ILE A 286 11.58 8.32 11.60
C ILE A 286 11.06 8.81 10.24
N LYS A 287 9.76 9.06 10.13
CA LYS A 287 9.12 9.52 8.89
C LYS A 287 8.75 11.00 8.93
N LEU A 288 8.87 11.65 10.07
CA LEU A 288 8.58 13.07 10.24
C LEU A 288 9.41 13.94 9.28
N VAL A 289 10.71 13.89 9.41
CA VAL A 289 11.61 14.72 8.60
C VAL A 289 11.54 14.40 7.10
N PRO A 290 11.58 13.13 6.67
CA PRO A 290 11.41 12.81 5.26
C PRO A 290 10.10 13.33 4.65
N ALA A 291 8.98 13.27 5.38
CA ALA A 291 7.68 13.73 4.88
C ALA A 291 7.62 15.27 4.76
N ILE A 292 8.17 15.99 5.72
CA ILE A 292 8.23 17.47 5.65
C ILE A 292 9.19 17.90 4.53
N ARG A 293 10.34 17.24 4.40
CA ARG A 293 11.31 17.51 3.33
C ARG A 293 10.69 17.28 1.94
N ASP A 294 9.95 16.19 1.75
CA ASP A 294 9.21 15.93 0.50
C ASP A 294 8.18 17.03 0.22
N SER A 295 7.42 17.45 1.23
CA SER A 295 6.46 18.56 1.12
C SER A 295 7.15 19.86 0.69
N VAL A 296 8.26 20.24 1.35
CA VAL A 296 9.03 21.44 1.02
C VAL A 296 9.60 21.38 -0.40
N THR A 297 10.17 20.23 -0.78
CA THR A 297 10.70 20.02 -2.13
C THR A 297 9.60 20.17 -3.20
N ARG A 298 8.41 19.67 -2.93
CA ARG A 298 7.28 19.67 -3.85
C ARG A 298 6.60 21.03 -4.00
N THR A 299 6.47 21.75 -2.88
CA THR A 299 5.81 23.06 -2.85
C THR A 299 6.76 24.22 -3.13
N GLY A 300 8.06 24.05 -2.88
CA GLY A 300 9.05 25.12 -2.90
C GLY A 300 8.95 26.06 -1.69
N VAL A 301 8.12 25.73 -0.68
CA VAL A 301 7.85 26.59 0.48
C VAL A 301 8.34 25.92 1.76
N MET A 302 9.11 26.65 2.56
CA MET A 302 9.51 26.18 3.90
C MET A 302 8.35 26.32 4.87
N ALA A 303 8.01 25.22 5.55
CA ALA A 303 7.00 25.23 6.59
C ALA A 303 7.47 26.10 7.77
N GLN A 304 6.58 26.94 8.28
CA GLN A 304 6.82 27.72 9.50
C GLN A 304 6.36 26.94 10.73
N LEU A 305 5.22 26.29 10.64
CA LEU A 305 4.62 25.49 11.70
C LEU A 305 4.33 24.07 11.20
N VAL A 306 4.82 23.08 11.93
CA VAL A 306 4.49 21.67 11.72
C VAL A 306 3.77 21.14 12.95
N SER A 307 2.60 20.52 12.79
CA SER A 307 1.86 19.88 13.88
C SER A 307 1.73 18.37 13.67
N THR A 308 1.81 17.61 14.76
CA THR A 308 1.77 16.15 14.72
C THR A 308 1.32 15.54 16.06
N ASP A 309 1.11 14.22 16.08
CA ASP A 309 0.79 13.46 17.29
C ASP A 309 2.04 12.98 18.03
N ASP A 310 1.83 12.38 19.20
CA ASP A 310 2.90 11.87 20.08
C ASP A 310 3.70 10.69 19.48
N GLY A 311 3.18 10.05 18.44
CA GLY A 311 3.87 8.98 17.71
C GLY A 311 5.08 9.44 16.91
N TYR A 312 5.12 10.74 16.60
CA TYR A 312 6.23 11.38 15.88
C TYR A 312 7.29 11.98 16.80
N ALA A 313 7.11 11.94 18.12
CA ALA A 313 8.01 12.56 19.09
C ALA A 313 9.44 12.00 18.95
N SER A 314 10.40 12.86 18.61
CA SER A 314 11.82 12.58 18.43
C SER A 314 12.62 13.86 18.63
N ALA A 315 13.61 13.84 19.53
CA ALA A 315 14.52 14.97 19.72
C ALA A 315 15.34 15.23 18.45
N ASN A 316 15.92 14.17 17.87
CA ASN A 316 16.68 14.30 16.63
C ASN A 316 15.83 14.85 15.48
N GLY A 317 14.57 14.35 15.35
CA GLY A 317 13.66 14.83 14.31
C GLY A 317 13.28 16.29 14.49
N ARG A 318 13.09 16.78 15.74
CA ARG A 318 12.87 18.18 16.07
C ARG A 318 14.07 19.02 15.65
N ASP A 319 15.27 18.62 16.08
CA ASP A 319 16.50 19.38 15.86
C ASP A 319 16.81 19.46 14.35
N GLU A 320 16.57 18.39 13.60
CA GLU A 320 16.73 18.36 12.14
C GLU A 320 15.72 19.28 11.44
N LEU A 321 14.44 19.31 11.85
CA LEU A 321 13.45 20.23 11.29
C LEU A 321 13.78 21.69 11.57
N HIS A 322 14.24 22.02 12.78
CA HIS A 322 14.74 23.37 13.10
C HIS A 322 15.96 23.73 12.24
N GLY A 323 16.89 22.80 12.07
CA GLY A 323 18.04 22.95 11.17
C GLY A 323 17.65 23.17 9.70
N MET A 324 16.51 22.64 9.25
CA MET A 324 15.95 22.90 7.93
C MET A 324 15.29 24.30 7.81
N GLY A 325 14.95 24.95 8.92
CA GLY A 325 14.31 26.27 8.95
C GLY A 325 12.82 26.25 9.38
N VAL A 326 12.30 25.11 9.84
CA VAL A 326 10.98 25.07 10.49
C VAL A 326 11.05 25.82 11.81
N LYS A 327 10.19 26.82 12.00
CA LYS A 327 10.22 27.65 13.22
C LYS A 327 9.58 26.93 14.40
N ASP A 328 8.40 26.41 14.19
CA ASP A 328 7.58 25.85 15.26
C ASP A 328 7.22 24.38 14.95
N LEU A 329 7.46 23.50 15.92
CA LEU A 329 7.07 22.10 15.85
C LEU A 329 6.18 21.74 17.05
N SER A 330 4.87 21.66 16.82
CA SER A 330 3.88 21.29 17.83
C SER A 330 3.64 19.76 17.79
N ILE A 331 4.21 19.04 18.75
CA ILE A 331 3.96 17.60 18.92
C ILE A 331 2.95 17.44 20.07
N SER A 332 1.72 17.02 19.77
CA SER A 332 0.70 16.82 20.80
C SER A 332 0.97 15.56 21.64
N GLY A 333 0.65 15.61 22.95
CA GLY A 333 0.76 14.47 23.84
C GLY A 333 1.92 14.58 24.86
N ALA A 334 2.07 13.53 25.68
CA ALA A 334 2.99 13.55 26.82
C ALA A 334 4.46 13.60 26.43
N LYS A 335 4.85 12.94 25.33
CA LYS A 335 6.23 12.98 24.84
C LYS A 335 6.53 14.33 24.19
N GLY A 336 5.58 14.85 23.41
CA GLY A 336 5.67 16.17 22.79
C GLY A 336 5.85 17.25 23.84
N LYS A 337 5.09 17.22 24.94
CA LYS A 337 5.21 18.14 26.06
C LYS A 337 6.62 18.13 26.67
N LYS A 338 7.24 16.94 26.79
CA LYS A 338 8.61 16.81 27.32
C LYS A 338 9.69 17.35 26.38
N LEU A 339 9.43 17.36 25.07
CA LEU A 339 10.36 17.83 24.05
C LEU A 339 10.22 19.30 23.72
N THR A 340 9.14 19.95 24.18
CA THR A 340 8.82 21.33 23.90
C THR A 340 9.14 22.19 25.12
N ASP A 341 9.67 23.38 24.91
CA ASP A 341 9.85 24.36 25.96
C ASP A 341 8.51 24.69 26.63
N PRO A 342 8.44 24.84 27.99
CA PRO A 342 7.20 25.10 28.71
C PRO A 342 6.44 26.34 28.20
N ASP A 343 7.16 27.43 27.92
CA ASP A 343 6.56 28.69 27.46
C ASP A 343 5.99 28.53 26.03
N ALA A 344 6.76 27.86 25.17
CA ALA A 344 6.29 27.49 23.82
C ALA A 344 5.06 26.57 23.88
N TRP A 345 5.05 25.58 24.78
CA TRP A 345 3.93 24.67 24.94
C TRP A 345 2.61 25.37 25.31
N GLU A 346 2.67 26.41 26.15
CA GLU A 346 1.52 27.19 26.56
C GLU A 346 1.19 28.37 25.63
N SER A 347 2.00 28.61 24.61
CA SER A 347 1.77 29.68 23.64
C SER A 347 0.45 29.47 22.85
N GLU A 348 -0.14 30.56 22.39
CA GLU A 348 -1.35 30.52 21.55
C GLU A 348 -1.12 29.74 20.24
N VAL A 349 0.04 29.93 19.62
CA VAL A 349 0.45 29.23 18.39
C VAL A 349 0.41 27.72 18.58
N TYR A 350 0.95 27.20 19.68
CA TYR A 350 0.95 25.76 19.97
C TYR A 350 -0.43 25.24 20.38
N ARG A 351 -1.22 26.03 21.09
CA ARG A 351 -2.61 25.66 21.42
C ARG A 351 -3.46 25.54 20.17
N ASP A 352 -3.35 26.48 19.26
CA ASP A 352 -4.06 26.48 17.99
C ASP A 352 -3.61 25.32 17.10
N ALA A 353 -2.29 25.08 16.99
CA ALA A 353 -1.73 23.95 16.25
C ALA A 353 -2.25 22.59 16.78
N ARG A 354 -2.37 22.43 18.11
CA ARG A 354 -2.95 21.22 18.71
C ARG A 354 -4.45 21.06 18.38
N ARG A 355 -5.20 22.17 18.37
CA ARG A 355 -6.61 22.18 17.98
C ARG A 355 -6.78 21.86 16.51
N ASP A 356 -6.00 22.48 15.63
CA ASP A 356 -6.06 22.28 14.18
C ASP A 356 -5.57 20.90 13.73
N ARG A 357 -4.83 20.17 14.59
CA ARG A 357 -4.43 18.79 14.33
C ARG A 357 -5.62 17.88 14.01
N SER A 358 -6.79 18.12 14.63
CA SER A 358 -8.00 17.34 14.35
C SER A 358 -8.44 17.39 12.87
N ALA A 359 -8.03 18.42 12.14
CA ALA A 359 -8.33 18.56 10.71
C ALA A 359 -7.66 17.48 9.84
N VAL A 360 -6.53 16.89 10.30
CA VAL A 360 -5.93 15.75 9.59
C VAL A 360 -6.76 14.48 9.74
N GLU A 361 -7.46 14.30 10.86
CA GLU A 361 -8.37 13.19 11.05
C GLU A 361 -9.57 13.28 10.09
N SER A 362 -10.09 14.49 9.88
CA SER A 362 -11.10 14.76 8.86
C SER A 362 -10.61 14.49 7.44
N LEU A 363 -9.35 14.85 7.14
CA LEU A 363 -8.71 14.46 5.87
C LEU A 363 -8.67 12.94 5.71
N MET A 364 -8.20 12.22 6.75
CA MET A 364 -8.09 10.75 6.71
C MET A 364 -9.46 10.08 6.50
N PHE A 365 -10.51 10.61 7.11
CA PHE A 365 -11.87 10.15 6.87
C PHE A 365 -12.28 10.39 5.41
N THR A 366 -12.16 11.64 4.94
CA THR A 366 -12.58 12.05 3.59
C THR A 366 -11.87 11.23 2.51
N ILE A 367 -10.55 11.04 2.63
CA ILE A 367 -9.79 10.32 1.59
C ILE A 367 -10.08 8.80 1.62
N LYS A 368 -10.35 8.24 2.79
CA LYS A 368 -10.72 6.82 2.92
C LYS A 368 -12.10 6.52 2.39
N ASP A 369 -13.07 7.35 2.74
CA ASP A 369 -14.47 7.17 2.37
C ASP A 369 -14.71 7.61 0.92
N GLY A 370 -14.28 8.83 0.56
CA GLY A 370 -14.56 9.42 -0.75
C GLY A 370 -13.65 8.97 -1.88
N PHE A 371 -12.46 8.44 -1.60
CA PHE A 371 -11.44 8.09 -2.61
C PHE A 371 -10.92 6.65 -2.48
N ALA A 372 -11.64 5.81 -1.76
CA ALA A 372 -11.27 4.41 -1.51
C ALA A 372 -9.81 4.22 -1.03
N PHE A 373 -9.25 5.19 -0.28
CA PHE A 373 -7.86 5.17 0.18
C PHE A 373 -7.60 4.05 1.20
N GLY A 374 -8.65 3.58 1.88
CA GLY A 374 -8.56 2.54 2.93
C GLY A 374 -8.29 1.14 2.40
N GLU A 375 -8.57 0.87 1.12
CA GLU A 375 -8.42 -0.44 0.48
C GLU A 375 -7.65 -0.32 -0.82
N LEU A 376 -6.80 -1.31 -1.09
CA LEU A 376 -5.94 -1.35 -2.26
C LEU A 376 -6.42 -2.40 -3.26
N GLY A 377 -6.34 -2.05 -4.55
CA GLY A 377 -6.55 -2.98 -5.65
C GLY A 377 -5.25 -3.59 -6.16
N ARG A 378 -4.14 -2.85 -6.05
CA ARG A 378 -2.82 -3.27 -6.53
C ARG A 378 -2.02 -3.97 -5.42
N ARG A 379 -0.94 -4.65 -5.82
CA ARG A 379 -0.06 -5.44 -4.95
C ARG A 379 1.38 -5.08 -5.21
N GLY A 380 2.21 -5.20 -4.17
CA GLY A 380 3.62 -4.80 -4.20
C GLY A 380 3.80 -3.30 -3.98
N ILE A 381 4.89 -2.94 -3.30
CA ILE A 381 5.10 -1.59 -2.76
C ILE A 381 5.04 -0.49 -3.83
N ASP A 382 5.63 -0.71 -5.00
CA ASP A 382 5.70 0.32 -6.05
C ASP A 382 4.32 0.56 -6.69
N ALA A 383 3.58 -0.52 -7.00
CA ALA A 383 2.22 -0.39 -7.53
C ALA A 383 1.24 0.20 -6.51
N VAL A 384 1.45 -0.06 -5.22
CA VAL A 384 0.69 0.52 -4.12
C VAL A 384 1.00 2.01 -3.96
N ARG A 385 2.28 2.41 -4.06
CA ARG A 385 2.66 3.84 -4.08
C ARG A 385 1.95 4.59 -5.19
N ASP A 386 1.96 4.05 -6.40
CA ASP A 386 1.28 4.62 -7.55
C ASP A 386 -0.24 4.74 -7.33
N GLU A 387 -0.87 3.70 -6.78
CA GLU A 387 -2.30 3.72 -6.50
C GLU A 387 -2.68 4.78 -5.46
N LEU A 388 -1.94 4.86 -4.36
CA LEU A 388 -2.18 5.85 -3.32
C LEU A 388 -1.90 7.27 -3.82
N LEU A 389 -0.86 7.45 -4.64
CA LEU A 389 -0.56 8.73 -5.27
C LEU A 389 -1.69 9.18 -6.22
N GLU A 390 -2.24 8.29 -7.04
CA GLU A 390 -3.39 8.60 -7.90
C GLU A 390 -4.62 9.06 -7.08
N LYS A 391 -4.87 8.43 -5.93
CA LYS A 391 -5.96 8.83 -5.02
C LYS A 391 -5.71 10.21 -4.42
N VAL A 392 -4.46 10.52 -4.04
CA VAL A 392 -4.06 11.86 -3.56
C VAL A 392 -4.21 12.91 -4.67
N LEU A 393 -3.76 12.61 -5.89
CA LEU A 393 -3.92 13.53 -7.04
C LEU A 393 -5.38 13.84 -7.31
N ALA A 394 -6.25 12.83 -7.28
CA ALA A 394 -7.69 13.00 -7.46
C ALA A 394 -8.31 13.83 -6.33
N TYR A 395 -7.92 13.57 -5.08
CA TYR A 395 -8.35 14.35 -3.92
C TYR A 395 -7.95 15.83 -4.06
N ASN A 396 -6.69 16.11 -4.36
CA ASN A 396 -6.21 17.48 -4.55
C ASN A 396 -6.91 18.18 -5.72
N CYS A 397 -7.19 17.47 -6.81
CA CYS A 397 -7.96 18.00 -7.93
C CYS A 397 -9.37 18.43 -7.50
N CYS A 398 -10.08 17.59 -6.75
CA CYS A 398 -11.39 17.92 -6.18
C CYS A 398 -11.31 19.12 -5.23
N ARG A 399 -10.23 19.19 -4.41
CA ARG A 399 -10.00 20.32 -3.50
C ARG A 399 -9.80 21.64 -4.25
N ILE A 400 -9.01 21.63 -5.33
CA ILE A 400 -8.81 22.76 -6.24
C ILE A 400 -10.16 23.25 -6.79
N ILE A 401 -10.97 22.33 -7.31
CA ILE A 401 -12.31 22.66 -7.86
C ILE A 401 -13.18 23.32 -6.79
N LEU A 402 -13.18 22.79 -5.58
CA LEU A 402 -13.94 23.34 -4.45
C LEU A 402 -13.47 24.77 -4.09
N MET A 403 -12.15 25.02 -4.06
CA MET A 403 -11.61 26.35 -3.77
C MET A 403 -11.98 27.36 -4.87
N LYS A 404 -11.91 26.96 -6.15
CA LYS A 404 -12.41 27.80 -7.26
C LYS A 404 -13.89 28.14 -7.14
N LYS A 405 -14.71 27.17 -6.79
CA LYS A 405 -16.15 27.40 -6.57
C LYS A 405 -16.38 28.42 -5.46
N ARG A 406 -15.75 28.23 -4.29
CA ARG A 406 -15.86 29.15 -3.14
C ARG A 406 -15.40 30.57 -3.47
N ARG A 407 -14.31 30.72 -4.27
CA ARG A 407 -13.85 32.04 -4.73
C ARG A 407 -14.89 32.73 -5.61
N ARG A 408 -15.50 32.00 -6.55
CA ARG A 408 -16.56 32.53 -7.41
C ARG A 408 -17.79 32.96 -6.60
N GLU A 409 -18.25 32.15 -5.65
CA GLU A 409 -19.37 32.45 -4.77
C GLU A 409 -19.11 33.72 -3.93
N LYS A 410 -17.90 33.89 -3.39
CA LYS A 410 -17.50 35.10 -2.66
C LYS A 410 -17.52 36.35 -3.56
N LEU A 411 -17.02 36.25 -4.78
CA LEU A 411 -17.02 37.37 -5.76
C LEU A 411 -18.45 37.76 -6.15
N GLN A 412 -19.33 36.78 -6.36
CA GLN A 412 -20.74 37.01 -6.66
C GLN A 412 -21.52 37.64 -5.48
N ALA A 413 -21.16 37.28 -4.25
CA ALA A 413 -21.78 37.85 -3.05
C ALA A 413 -21.29 39.28 -2.72
N ALA A 414 -20.13 39.68 -3.27
CA ALA A 414 -19.54 41.01 -3.11
C ALA A 414 -19.89 42.01 -4.22
N ALA A 415 -20.46 41.49 -5.33
CA ALA A 415 -20.94 42.30 -6.45
C ALA A 415 -22.45 42.60 -6.33
#